data_4a4da36c5fd074c807ceace0557ed012
#
_entry.id   4a4da36c5fd074c807ceace0557ed012
#
_cell.length_a   1.000
_cell.length_b   1.000
_cell.length_c   1.000
_cell.angle_alpha   90.00
_cell.angle_beta   90.00
_cell.angle_gamma   90.00
#
_symmetry.space_group_name_H-M   'P 1'
#
loop_
_entity.id
_entity.type
_entity.pdbx_description
1 polymer ?
#
loop_
_entity_poly.entity_id
_entity_poly.type
_entity_poly.pdbx_seq_one_letter_code
_entity_poly.pdbx_strand_id
1 'polypeptide(L)'
;MIYQGKQKIWADYQKEIPDDHWFYVRSCIRQNFFPASEKYFLKICRDLLGRDIYESEHHTTCAGIAYHCDTIPQETAMTVVARQFALMTEAGYDNLVTSCITSFGNYTEILETWREFPELEAKIREHLWKACRREFNKPKYVAHASDLMYKLRGEIAERAKYHLVSRATGEPLRIVEHIGCHYSKMFPHKGVGGAEYPCVLSGMAESWGGQIIDYPKRRHCCGFGFRQYFVQANRGYSVSNTHKKFESMEPTPGCDHHQLPGLSLLPGPLAVRHR
;
A
#
# COMPACT_ATOMS: atom_id res chain seq x y z
N MET A 1 -18.53 16.52 11.10
CA MET A 1 -17.60 17.46 11.76
C MET A 1 -16.26 16.85 12.17
N ILE A 2 -16.14 15.56 12.42
CA ILE A 2 -14.86 14.85 12.73
C ILE A 2 -13.94 14.70 11.50
N TYR A 3 -14.49 14.73 10.32
CA TYR A 3 -13.74 14.62 9.06
C TYR A 3 -12.86 15.84 8.72
N GLN A 4 -13.24 17.05 9.14
CA GLN A 4 -12.54 18.28 8.71
C GLN A 4 -11.11 18.42 9.25
N GLY A 5 -10.85 18.02 10.50
CA GLY A 5 -9.50 18.10 11.08
C GLY A 5 -8.51 17.11 10.44
N LYS A 6 -8.99 15.92 10.02
CA LYS A 6 -8.17 14.86 9.43
C LYS A 6 -7.91 15.07 7.95
N GLN A 7 -8.85 15.70 7.25
CA GLN A 7 -8.64 16.15 5.87
C GLN A 7 -7.55 17.21 5.78
N LYS A 8 -7.36 18.04 6.82
CA LYS A 8 -6.33 19.07 6.85
C LYS A 8 -4.91 18.48 6.90
N ILE A 9 -4.67 17.51 7.79
CA ILE A 9 -3.36 16.85 7.89
C ILE A 9 -3.00 16.17 6.57
N TRP A 10 -3.97 15.47 5.97
CA TRP A 10 -3.73 14.81 4.70
C TRP A 10 -3.59 15.79 3.52
N ALA A 11 -4.34 16.88 3.52
CA ALA A 11 -4.24 17.91 2.49
C ALA A 11 -2.84 18.56 2.46
N ASP A 12 -2.19 18.71 3.62
CA ASP A 12 -0.83 19.23 3.68
C ASP A 12 0.18 18.20 3.12
N TYR A 13 0.10 16.94 3.52
CA TYR A 13 0.94 15.86 2.96
C TYR A 13 0.70 15.67 1.45
N GLN A 14 -0.56 15.72 0.99
CA GLN A 14 -0.89 15.62 -0.43
C GLN A 14 -0.26 16.76 -1.27
N LYS A 15 -0.17 17.95 -0.71
CA LYS A 15 0.49 19.08 -1.39
C LYS A 15 1.99 18.86 -1.55
N GLU A 16 2.61 18.18 -0.58
CA GLU A 16 4.04 17.91 -0.56
C GLU A 16 4.45 16.76 -1.49
N ILE A 17 3.60 15.74 -1.65
CA ILE A 17 3.88 14.62 -2.55
C ILE A 17 3.96 15.12 -4.00
N PRO A 18 5.07 14.90 -4.74
CA PRO A 18 5.15 15.27 -6.14
C PRO A 18 4.17 14.46 -7.01
N ASP A 19 3.73 15.07 -8.11
CA ASP A 19 2.80 14.42 -9.06
C ASP A 19 3.51 13.47 -10.01
N ASP A 20 4.82 13.61 -10.12
CA ASP A 20 5.62 13.00 -11.17
C ASP A 20 7.03 12.66 -10.66
N HIS A 21 7.83 11.97 -11.48
CA HIS A 21 9.22 11.67 -11.24
C HIS A 21 9.46 10.75 -10.03
N TRP A 22 8.98 9.50 -10.15
CA TRP A 22 9.03 8.50 -9.10
C TRP A 22 9.86 7.28 -9.48
N PHE A 23 10.69 6.82 -8.55
CA PHE A 23 11.31 5.51 -8.60
C PHE A 23 10.35 4.48 -8.00
N TYR A 24 9.87 3.54 -8.82
CA TYR A 24 8.95 2.50 -8.39
C TYR A 24 9.68 1.26 -7.91
N VAL A 25 9.38 0.85 -6.68
CA VAL A 25 9.88 -0.42 -6.12
C VAL A 25 8.77 -1.46 -6.13
N ARG A 26 9.03 -2.55 -6.85
CA ARG A 26 8.12 -3.69 -6.95
C ARG A 26 7.91 -4.38 -5.61
N SER A 27 6.75 -4.98 -5.46
CA SER A 27 6.40 -5.79 -4.30
C SER A 27 6.56 -7.28 -4.60
N CYS A 28 7.32 -8.00 -3.77
CA CYS A 28 7.44 -9.45 -3.91
C CYS A 28 6.08 -10.17 -3.77
N ILE A 29 5.21 -9.70 -2.88
CA ILE A 29 3.84 -10.24 -2.72
C ILE A 29 2.99 -9.95 -3.95
N ARG A 30 3.02 -8.70 -4.44
CA ARG A 30 2.22 -8.31 -5.60
C ARG A 30 2.65 -9.05 -6.86
N GLN A 31 3.93 -9.18 -7.10
CA GLN A 31 4.47 -9.90 -8.26
C GLN A 31 4.03 -11.37 -8.29
N ASN A 32 4.03 -12.02 -7.13
CA ASN A 32 3.71 -13.44 -7.06
C ASN A 32 2.20 -13.74 -7.01
N PHE A 33 1.42 -12.90 -6.34
CA PHE A 33 0.00 -13.18 -6.11
C PHE A 33 -0.96 -12.25 -6.85
N PHE A 34 -0.53 -11.03 -7.17
CA PHE A 34 -1.39 -9.99 -7.77
C PHE A 34 -0.64 -9.17 -8.84
N PRO A 35 0.04 -9.79 -9.81
CA PRO A 35 0.88 -9.07 -10.78
C PRO A 35 0.10 -8.04 -11.60
N ALA A 36 -1.18 -8.29 -11.84
CA ALA A 36 -2.05 -7.35 -12.54
C ALA A 36 -2.16 -6.00 -11.82
N SER A 37 -2.17 -5.97 -10.47
CA SER A 37 -2.30 -4.72 -9.72
C SER A 37 -1.12 -3.78 -9.92
N GLU A 38 0.11 -4.31 -9.98
CA GLU A 38 1.31 -3.50 -10.29
C GLU A 38 1.29 -3.00 -11.73
N LYS A 39 0.99 -3.92 -12.65
CA LYS A 39 0.91 -3.58 -14.07
C LYS A 39 -0.12 -2.48 -14.34
N TYR A 40 -1.30 -2.54 -13.72
CA TYR A 40 -2.32 -1.52 -13.90
C TYR A 40 -1.94 -0.19 -13.24
N PHE A 41 -1.30 -0.20 -12.07
CA PHE A 41 -0.77 1.02 -11.47
C PHE A 41 0.20 1.73 -12.43
N LEU A 42 1.19 1.01 -12.95
CA LEU A 42 2.16 1.56 -13.90
C LEU A 42 1.48 2.05 -15.19
N LYS A 43 0.52 1.29 -15.74
CA LYS A 43 -0.23 1.71 -16.92
C LYS A 43 -1.06 2.97 -16.69
N ILE A 44 -1.70 3.11 -15.53
CA ILE A 44 -2.45 4.32 -15.20
C ILE A 44 -1.49 5.51 -15.13
N CYS A 45 -0.39 5.38 -14.40
CA CYS A 45 0.55 6.48 -14.25
C CYS A 45 1.25 6.83 -15.57
N ARG A 46 1.79 5.85 -16.28
CA ARG A 46 2.57 6.09 -17.51
C ARG A 46 1.68 6.34 -18.73
N ASP A 47 0.79 5.38 -19.02
CA ASP A 47 0.05 5.38 -20.30
C ASP A 47 -1.16 6.33 -20.27
N LEU A 48 -1.89 6.38 -19.14
CA LEU A 48 -3.07 7.23 -19.03
C LEU A 48 -2.72 8.67 -18.65
N LEU A 49 -1.80 8.86 -17.70
CA LEU A 49 -1.48 10.16 -17.11
C LEU A 49 -0.19 10.78 -17.65
N GLY A 50 0.66 10.01 -18.34
CA GLY A 50 1.93 10.47 -18.89
C GLY A 50 2.98 10.79 -17.80
N ARG A 51 2.90 10.14 -16.63
CA ARG A 51 3.83 10.37 -15.52
C ARG A 51 5.12 9.58 -15.70
N ASP A 52 6.22 10.18 -15.30
CA ASP A 52 7.54 9.55 -15.25
C ASP A 52 7.64 8.68 -13.99
N ILE A 53 7.37 7.39 -14.16
CA ILE A 53 7.52 6.37 -13.13
C ILE A 53 8.57 5.38 -13.61
N TYR A 54 9.77 5.45 -13.06
CA TYR A 54 10.87 4.59 -13.43
C TYR A 54 10.89 3.30 -12.60
N GLU A 55 11.23 2.21 -13.24
CA GLU A 55 11.35 0.89 -12.64
C GLU A 55 12.70 0.28 -13.03
N SER A 56 13.54 -0.01 -12.03
CA SER A 56 14.85 -0.63 -12.28
C SER A 56 14.72 -2.13 -12.51
N GLU A 57 15.44 -2.64 -13.48
CA GLU A 57 15.57 -4.10 -13.70
C GLU A 57 16.38 -4.78 -12.58
N HIS A 58 17.19 -4.02 -11.85
CA HIS A 58 18.08 -4.52 -10.82
C HIS A 58 17.50 -4.44 -9.40
N HIS A 59 16.24 -4.02 -9.25
CA HIS A 59 15.64 -3.95 -7.93
C HIS A 59 15.45 -5.35 -7.32
N THR A 60 15.45 -5.41 -5.99
CA THR A 60 15.24 -6.64 -5.23
C THR A 60 14.08 -6.46 -4.25
N THR A 61 13.90 -7.39 -3.32
CA THR A 61 12.93 -7.27 -2.23
C THR A 61 13.26 -6.09 -1.31
N CYS A 62 12.24 -5.58 -0.60
CA CYS A 62 12.42 -4.62 0.50
C CYS A 62 12.88 -5.26 1.81
N ALA A 63 13.01 -6.58 1.88
CA ALA A 63 13.26 -7.36 3.11
C ALA A 63 12.26 -7.11 4.27
N GLY A 64 11.14 -6.41 4.04
CA GLY A 64 10.22 -5.99 5.10
C GLY A 64 9.59 -7.13 5.89
N ILE A 65 9.26 -8.26 5.25
CA ILE A 65 8.77 -9.45 5.96
C ILE A 65 9.86 -9.98 6.90
N ALA A 66 11.07 -10.15 6.39
CA ALA A 66 12.19 -10.69 7.15
C ALA A 66 12.56 -9.77 8.32
N TYR A 67 12.50 -8.45 8.11
CA TYR A 67 12.70 -7.43 9.12
C TYR A 67 11.64 -7.50 10.24
N HIS A 68 10.36 -7.45 9.89
CA HIS A 68 9.26 -7.47 10.88
C HIS A 68 9.08 -8.80 11.59
N CYS A 69 9.61 -9.90 11.04
CA CYS A 69 9.56 -11.22 11.66
C CYS A 69 10.86 -11.60 12.38
N ASP A 70 11.82 -10.70 12.48
CA ASP A 70 13.14 -10.95 13.09
C ASP A 70 13.84 -12.20 12.52
N THR A 71 13.67 -12.46 11.21
CA THR A 71 14.28 -13.64 10.55
C THR A 71 15.66 -13.37 9.98
N ILE A 72 16.04 -12.12 9.88
CA ILE A 72 17.38 -11.67 9.51
C ILE A 72 17.83 -10.54 10.43
N PRO A 73 19.14 -10.32 10.62
CA PRO A 73 19.66 -9.18 11.37
C PRO A 73 19.12 -7.85 10.82
N GLN A 74 18.76 -6.95 11.70
CA GLN A 74 18.20 -5.64 11.36
C GLN A 74 19.10 -4.87 10.37
N GLU A 75 20.41 -4.86 10.62
CA GLU A 75 21.39 -4.20 9.74
C GLU A 75 21.42 -4.80 8.33
N THR A 76 21.20 -6.13 8.21
CA THR A 76 21.08 -6.78 6.91
C THR A 76 19.84 -6.28 6.16
N ALA A 77 18.70 -6.22 6.82
CA ALA A 77 17.47 -5.70 6.22
C ALA A 77 17.64 -4.24 5.79
N MET A 78 18.23 -3.41 6.65
CA MET A 78 18.52 -2.01 6.36
C MET A 78 19.47 -1.85 5.18
N THR A 79 20.50 -2.72 5.06
CA THR A 79 21.44 -2.71 3.93
C THR A 79 20.72 -3.07 2.61
N VAL A 80 19.78 -4.00 2.64
CA VAL A 80 18.95 -4.32 1.46
C VAL A 80 18.08 -3.12 1.05
N VAL A 81 17.52 -2.39 2.00
CA VAL A 81 16.76 -1.16 1.74
C VAL A 81 17.68 -0.07 1.19
N ALA A 82 18.84 0.13 1.80
CA ALA A 82 19.87 1.09 1.32
C ALA A 82 20.25 0.83 -0.15
N ARG A 83 20.32 -0.44 -0.55
CA ARG A 83 20.57 -0.81 -1.95
C ARG A 83 19.44 -0.33 -2.88
N GLN A 84 18.17 -0.36 -2.46
CA GLN A 84 17.08 0.19 -3.27
C GLN A 84 17.22 1.72 -3.43
N PHE A 85 17.62 2.41 -2.35
CA PHE A 85 17.89 3.85 -2.42
C PHE A 85 19.09 4.17 -3.31
N ALA A 86 20.11 3.29 -3.33
CA ALA A 86 21.24 3.43 -4.26
C ALA A 86 20.80 3.31 -5.72
N LEU A 87 19.97 2.33 -6.05
CA LEU A 87 19.42 2.18 -7.40
C LEU A 87 18.56 3.38 -7.81
N MET A 88 17.79 3.94 -6.88
CA MET A 88 17.03 5.18 -7.08
C MET A 88 17.96 6.35 -7.38
N THR A 89 19.03 6.51 -6.58
CA THR A 89 20.03 7.58 -6.73
C THR A 89 20.75 7.47 -8.09
N GLU A 90 21.21 6.28 -8.45
CA GLU A 90 21.89 6.01 -9.72
C GLU A 90 21.00 6.29 -10.94
N ALA A 91 19.70 6.05 -10.81
CA ALA A 91 18.74 6.34 -11.85
C ALA A 91 18.34 7.84 -11.92
N GLY A 92 18.86 8.68 -11.02
CA GLY A 92 18.58 10.13 -10.98
C GLY A 92 17.25 10.50 -10.34
N TYR A 93 16.64 9.59 -9.56
CA TYR A 93 15.39 9.84 -8.85
C TYR A 93 15.64 10.15 -7.38
N ASP A 94 14.73 10.91 -6.79
CA ASP A 94 14.77 11.28 -5.37
C ASP A 94 13.45 11.02 -4.62
N ASN A 95 12.45 10.45 -5.32
CA ASN A 95 11.17 10.07 -4.73
C ASN A 95 10.91 8.58 -4.96
N LEU A 96 10.45 7.87 -3.94
CA LEU A 96 10.22 6.44 -3.99
C LEU A 96 8.73 6.13 -3.81
N VAL A 97 8.17 5.33 -4.71
CA VAL A 97 6.81 4.81 -4.60
C VAL A 97 6.79 3.28 -4.64
N THR A 98 5.93 2.68 -3.82
CA THR A 98 5.75 1.23 -3.78
C THR A 98 4.27 0.86 -3.68
N SER A 99 3.88 -0.27 -4.27
CA SER A 99 2.52 -0.80 -4.18
C SER A 99 2.30 -1.75 -2.99
N CYS A 100 3.31 -1.96 -2.16
CA CYS A 100 3.22 -2.83 -0.98
C CYS A 100 3.21 -2.02 0.31
N ILE A 101 2.18 -2.21 1.11
CA ILE A 101 2.04 -1.50 2.37
C ILE A 101 3.12 -1.88 3.39
N THR A 102 3.62 -3.11 3.34
CA THR A 102 4.75 -3.54 4.17
C THR A 102 6.05 -2.89 3.72
N SER A 103 6.27 -2.74 2.42
CA SER A 103 7.44 -2.01 1.90
C SER A 103 7.38 -0.54 2.28
N PHE A 104 6.23 0.09 2.13
CA PHE A 104 6.00 1.48 2.56
C PHE A 104 6.34 1.67 4.04
N GLY A 105 5.80 0.79 4.91
CA GLY A 105 6.08 0.81 6.34
C GLY A 105 7.57 0.62 6.64
N ASN A 106 8.20 -0.39 6.04
CA ASN A 106 9.61 -0.70 6.24
C ASN A 106 10.54 0.47 5.83
N TYR A 107 10.33 1.05 4.66
CA TYR A 107 11.14 2.19 4.21
C TYR A 107 10.96 3.41 5.11
N THR A 108 9.75 3.70 5.51
CA THR A 108 9.45 4.83 6.40
C THR A 108 10.06 4.64 7.77
N GLU A 109 9.92 3.45 8.38
CA GLU A 109 10.48 3.12 9.68
C GLU A 109 12.02 3.21 9.69
N ILE A 110 12.67 2.65 8.66
CA ILE A 110 14.13 2.72 8.53
C ILE A 110 14.63 4.16 8.40
N LEU A 111 13.94 4.99 7.62
CA LEU A 111 14.31 6.40 7.47
C LEU A 111 14.13 7.18 8.78
N GLU A 112 13.08 6.89 9.55
CA GLU A 112 12.87 7.48 10.88
C GLU A 112 13.92 7.00 11.87
N THR A 113 14.25 5.70 11.88
CA THR A 113 15.32 5.13 12.69
C THR A 113 16.68 5.80 12.38
N TRP A 114 17.01 6.01 11.13
CA TRP A 114 18.28 6.68 10.76
C TRP A 114 18.30 8.17 11.10
N ARG A 115 17.12 8.81 11.19
CA ARG A 115 17.04 10.18 11.69
C ARG A 115 17.33 10.26 13.18
N GLU A 116 16.86 9.26 13.95
CA GLU A 116 17.08 9.17 15.39
C GLU A 116 18.48 8.64 15.75
N PHE A 117 19.03 7.74 14.92
CA PHE A 117 20.32 7.08 15.12
C PHE A 117 21.23 7.26 13.88
N PRO A 118 21.85 8.43 13.69
CA PRO A 118 22.68 8.71 12.51
C PRO A 118 23.91 7.80 12.39
N GLU A 119 24.42 7.30 13.51
CA GLU A 119 25.55 6.35 13.56
C GLU A 119 25.16 5.01 12.92
N LEU A 120 23.92 4.60 13.04
CA LEU A 120 23.41 3.39 12.38
C LEU A 120 23.37 3.60 10.86
N GLU A 121 22.89 4.76 10.39
CA GLU A 121 22.94 5.10 8.97
C GLU A 121 24.37 5.03 8.42
N ALA A 122 25.35 5.62 9.14
CA ALA A 122 26.75 5.59 8.74
C ALA A 122 27.29 4.15 8.62
N LYS A 123 26.94 3.28 9.55
CA LYS A 123 27.28 1.85 9.52
C LYS A 123 26.66 1.14 8.31
N ILE A 124 25.40 1.43 7.99
CA ILE A 124 24.73 0.84 6.84
C ILE A 124 25.34 1.32 5.52
N ARG A 125 25.76 2.58 5.43
CA ARG A 125 26.52 3.09 4.27
C ARG A 125 27.81 2.33 4.07
N GLU A 126 28.56 2.06 5.13
CA GLU A 126 29.77 1.26 5.08
C GLU A 126 29.49 -0.19 4.63
N HIS A 127 28.45 -0.81 5.19
CA HIS A 127 28.01 -2.17 4.79
C HIS A 127 27.64 -2.24 3.32
N LEU A 128 26.86 -1.29 2.82
CA LEU A 128 26.48 -1.22 1.42
C LEU A 128 27.71 -1.05 0.51
N TRP A 129 28.61 -0.15 0.87
CA TRP A 129 29.86 0.05 0.13
C TRP A 129 30.72 -1.22 0.07
N LYS A 130 30.88 -1.91 1.20
CA LYS A 130 31.61 -3.19 1.25
C LYS A 130 30.94 -4.26 0.38
N ALA A 131 29.61 -4.34 0.41
CA ALA A 131 28.85 -5.37 -0.29
C ALA A 131 28.80 -5.17 -1.81
N CYS A 132 28.60 -3.95 -2.29
CA CYS A 132 28.34 -3.72 -3.71
C CYS A 132 28.92 -2.42 -4.30
N ARG A 133 29.76 -1.68 -3.55
CA ARG A 133 30.40 -0.44 -3.99
C ARG A 133 29.42 0.64 -4.44
N ARG A 134 28.28 0.74 -3.77
CA ARG A 134 27.23 1.72 -4.08
C ARG A 134 27.07 2.72 -2.95
N GLU A 135 26.67 3.92 -3.32
CA GLU A 135 26.28 4.99 -2.40
C GLU A 135 24.80 5.34 -2.64
N PHE A 136 24.15 5.96 -1.67
CA PHE A 136 22.75 6.33 -1.79
C PHE A 136 22.45 7.69 -1.19
N ASN A 137 21.47 8.37 -1.78
CA ASN A 137 20.73 9.45 -1.17
C ASN A 137 19.43 8.90 -0.57
N LYS A 138 19.04 9.44 0.58
CA LYS A 138 17.71 9.13 1.14
C LYS A 138 16.62 9.70 0.24
N PRO A 139 15.53 8.98 -0.01
CA PRO A 139 14.41 9.53 -0.75
C PRO A 139 13.82 10.75 -0.01
N LYS A 140 13.46 11.79 -0.74
CA LYS A 140 12.73 12.96 -0.21
C LYS A 140 11.34 12.55 0.24
N TYR A 141 10.67 11.74 -0.59
CA TYR A 141 9.34 11.21 -0.31
C TYR A 141 9.32 9.69 -0.49
N VAL A 142 8.66 9.03 0.45
CA VAL A 142 8.26 7.62 0.31
C VAL A 142 6.74 7.59 0.31
N ALA A 143 6.14 7.16 -0.79
CA ALA A 143 4.71 7.07 -0.95
C ALA A 143 4.25 5.62 -1.18
N HIS A 144 3.06 5.29 -0.70
CA HIS A 144 2.35 4.13 -1.18
C HIS A 144 1.62 4.47 -2.49
N ALA A 145 1.50 3.51 -3.40
CA ALA A 145 0.83 3.71 -4.69
C ALA A 145 -0.58 4.31 -4.55
N SER A 146 -1.30 3.98 -3.46
CA SER A 146 -2.61 4.58 -3.17
C SER A 146 -2.56 6.07 -2.89
N ASP A 147 -1.46 6.59 -2.35
CA ASP A 147 -1.31 8.03 -2.08
C ASP A 147 -1.22 8.81 -3.40
N LEU A 148 -0.39 8.30 -4.31
CA LEU A 148 -0.25 8.89 -5.64
C LEU A 148 -1.56 8.78 -6.44
N MET A 149 -2.20 7.62 -6.42
CA MET A 149 -3.49 7.41 -7.07
C MET A 149 -4.58 8.30 -6.48
N TYR A 150 -4.59 8.50 -5.16
CA TYR A 150 -5.55 9.40 -4.51
C TYR A 150 -5.27 10.86 -4.89
N LYS A 151 -4.01 11.28 -4.92
CA LYS A 151 -3.64 12.62 -5.39
C LYS A 151 -4.15 12.87 -6.81
N LEU A 152 -3.94 11.92 -7.70
CA LEU A 152 -4.29 12.00 -9.11
C LEU A 152 -5.74 11.56 -9.42
N ARG A 153 -6.57 11.27 -8.40
CA ARG A 153 -7.90 10.65 -8.57
C ARG A 153 -8.85 11.41 -9.49
N GLY A 154 -8.79 12.75 -9.46
CA GLY A 154 -9.61 13.60 -10.33
C GLY A 154 -9.20 13.45 -11.78
N GLU A 155 -7.91 13.58 -12.07
CA GLU A 155 -7.36 13.42 -13.43
C GLU A 155 -7.60 12.00 -13.97
N ILE A 156 -7.50 10.98 -13.10
CA ILE A 156 -7.85 9.61 -13.47
C ILE A 156 -9.32 9.50 -13.83
N ALA A 157 -10.21 10.10 -13.03
CA ALA A 157 -11.66 10.08 -13.30
C ALA A 157 -12.01 10.74 -14.64
N GLU A 158 -11.38 11.87 -14.95
CA GLU A 158 -11.60 12.60 -16.21
C GLU A 158 -11.13 11.81 -17.44
N ARG A 159 -10.02 11.09 -17.32
CA ARG A 159 -9.43 10.33 -18.44
C ARG A 159 -9.91 8.88 -18.52
N ALA A 160 -10.54 8.36 -17.47
CA ALA A 160 -11.01 6.99 -17.42
C ALA A 160 -12.17 6.76 -18.38
N LYS A 161 -12.07 5.74 -19.23
CA LYS A 161 -13.14 5.32 -20.12
C LYS A 161 -14.36 4.76 -19.37
N TYR A 162 -14.13 4.20 -18.19
CA TYR A 162 -15.16 3.55 -17.39
C TYR A 162 -15.08 4.04 -15.95
N HIS A 163 -16.26 4.25 -15.36
CA HIS A 163 -16.43 4.58 -13.96
C HIS A 163 -16.89 3.38 -13.14
N LEU A 164 -16.88 3.49 -11.82
CA LEU A 164 -17.34 2.45 -10.90
C LEU A 164 -18.88 2.42 -10.83
N VAL A 165 -19.50 2.17 -11.96
CA VAL A 165 -20.95 2.04 -12.10
C VAL A 165 -21.32 0.70 -12.71
N SER A 166 -22.48 0.18 -12.36
CA SER A 166 -23.02 -1.04 -12.93
C SER A 166 -23.31 -0.84 -14.43
N ARG A 167 -22.76 -1.70 -15.26
CA ARG A 167 -23.06 -1.66 -16.71
C ARG A 167 -24.54 -2.01 -17.01
N ALA A 168 -25.18 -2.77 -16.13
CA ALA A 168 -26.55 -3.21 -16.32
C ALA A 168 -27.57 -2.15 -15.90
N THR A 169 -27.31 -1.44 -14.79
CA THR A 169 -28.28 -0.50 -14.20
C THR A 169 -27.85 0.97 -14.30
N GLY A 170 -26.58 1.25 -14.56
CA GLY A 170 -26.01 2.60 -14.50
C GLY A 170 -25.79 3.13 -13.08
N GLU A 171 -26.17 2.39 -12.05
CA GLU A 171 -26.03 2.82 -10.66
C GLU A 171 -24.60 2.67 -10.15
N PRO A 172 -24.17 3.50 -9.17
CA PRO A 172 -22.88 3.37 -8.51
C PRO A 172 -22.66 1.96 -7.94
N LEU A 173 -21.47 1.40 -8.16
CA LEU A 173 -21.08 0.15 -7.51
C LEU A 173 -20.92 0.39 -6.00
N ARG A 174 -21.53 -0.49 -5.20
CA ARG A 174 -21.41 -0.47 -3.74
C ARG A 174 -20.11 -1.11 -3.32
N ILE A 175 -19.28 -0.36 -2.60
CA ILE A 175 -17.89 -0.72 -2.29
C ILE A 175 -17.68 -0.66 -0.78
N VAL A 176 -17.10 -1.71 -0.22
CA VAL A 176 -16.57 -1.72 1.15
C VAL A 176 -15.06 -1.69 1.10
N GLU A 177 -14.43 -0.96 2.02
CA GLU A 177 -12.96 -0.86 2.05
C GLU A 177 -12.35 -1.54 3.27
N HIS A 178 -11.13 -2.00 3.10
CA HIS A 178 -10.25 -2.39 4.19
C HIS A 178 -8.85 -1.82 3.98
N ILE A 179 -8.39 -0.99 4.91
CA ILE A 179 -7.08 -0.35 4.85
C ILE A 179 -6.10 -1.08 5.76
N GLY A 180 -4.90 -1.32 5.25
CA GLY A 180 -3.84 -2.01 5.97
C GLY A 180 -3.33 -1.22 7.19
N CYS A 181 -3.00 -1.93 8.28
CA CYS A 181 -2.53 -1.33 9.53
C CYS A 181 -1.21 -0.56 9.35
N HIS A 182 -0.28 -1.07 8.55
CA HIS A 182 1.01 -0.40 8.29
C HIS A 182 0.82 0.97 7.63
N TYR A 183 -0.23 1.14 6.83
CA TYR A 183 -0.55 2.43 6.23
C TYR A 183 -1.16 3.42 7.23
N SER A 184 -2.16 2.98 8.00
CA SER A 184 -3.00 3.90 8.75
C SER A 184 -2.61 4.07 10.22
N LYS A 185 -1.94 3.07 10.82
CA LYS A 185 -1.67 3.05 12.27
C LYS A 185 -0.22 3.28 12.63
N MET A 186 0.74 2.80 11.83
CA MET A 186 2.16 3.01 12.12
C MET A 186 2.59 4.45 11.82
N PHE A 187 2.14 4.99 10.69
CA PHE A 187 2.50 6.35 10.27
C PHE A 187 1.24 7.18 9.97
N PRO A 188 0.41 7.49 10.99
CA PRO A 188 -0.88 8.15 10.77
C PRO A 188 -0.77 9.55 10.18
N HIS A 189 0.35 10.22 10.34
CA HIS A 189 0.65 11.53 9.76
C HIS A 189 0.92 11.48 8.25
N LYS A 190 1.20 10.29 7.70
CA LYS A 190 1.39 10.05 6.27
C LYS A 190 0.20 9.40 5.58
N GLY A 191 -0.81 8.98 6.35
CA GLY A 191 -2.00 8.30 5.83
C GLY A 191 -3.17 9.23 5.56
N VAL A 192 -3.85 9.03 4.44
CA VAL A 192 -5.08 9.77 4.10
C VAL A 192 -6.18 9.46 5.12
N GLY A 193 -6.66 10.47 5.82
CA GLY A 193 -7.67 10.33 6.87
C GLY A 193 -7.11 9.91 8.23
N GLY A 194 -5.80 9.71 8.36
CA GLY A 194 -5.12 9.34 9.60
C GLY A 194 -5.48 7.94 10.10
N ALA A 195 -5.14 7.65 11.37
CA ALA A 195 -5.32 6.33 11.95
C ALA A 195 -6.79 5.97 12.20
N GLU A 196 -7.60 6.97 12.56
CA GLU A 196 -8.96 6.74 13.03
C GLU A 196 -9.96 6.55 11.89
N TYR A 197 -9.80 7.31 10.80
CA TYR A 197 -10.70 7.28 9.65
C TYR A 197 -9.91 7.28 8.33
N PRO A 198 -9.09 6.24 8.09
CA PRO A 198 -8.39 6.16 6.82
C PRO A 198 -9.40 6.11 5.68
N CYS A 199 -9.21 6.97 4.67
CA CYS A 199 -10.18 7.16 3.59
C CYS A 199 -9.55 7.23 2.19
N VAL A 200 -8.32 6.72 2.04
CA VAL A 200 -7.61 6.76 0.76
C VAL A 200 -8.35 5.96 -0.32
N LEU A 201 -8.84 4.77 0.01
CA LEU A 201 -9.54 3.92 -0.95
C LEU A 201 -10.96 4.41 -1.20
N SER A 202 -11.68 4.80 -0.14
CA SER A 202 -13.03 5.36 -0.27
C SER A 202 -13.04 6.62 -1.12
N GLY A 203 -12.13 7.56 -0.85
CA GLY A 203 -12.07 8.80 -1.63
C GLY A 203 -11.68 8.60 -3.09
N MET A 204 -10.86 7.58 -3.42
CA MET A 204 -10.64 7.19 -4.81
C MET A 204 -11.91 6.61 -5.44
N ALA A 205 -12.55 5.67 -4.75
CA ALA A 205 -13.74 4.99 -5.27
C ALA A 205 -14.90 5.97 -5.52
N GLU A 206 -15.13 6.91 -4.60
CA GLU A 206 -16.13 7.97 -4.77
C GLU A 206 -15.81 8.90 -5.95
N SER A 207 -14.53 9.28 -6.11
CA SER A 207 -14.09 10.10 -7.24
C SER A 207 -14.31 9.39 -8.60
N TRP A 208 -14.34 8.07 -8.59
CA TRP A 208 -14.55 7.26 -9.79
C TRP A 208 -16.01 6.76 -9.94
N GLY A 209 -16.93 7.36 -9.19
CA GLY A 209 -18.37 7.11 -9.32
C GLY A 209 -18.92 5.96 -8.47
N GLY A 210 -18.10 5.36 -7.60
CA GLY A 210 -18.56 4.32 -6.66
C GLY A 210 -19.23 4.89 -5.42
N GLN A 211 -20.03 4.09 -4.73
CA GLN A 211 -20.65 4.38 -3.45
C GLN A 211 -19.99 3.59 -2.33
N ILE A 212 -19.48 4.28 -1.33
CA ILE A 212 -18.87 3.62 -0.17
C ILE A 212 -19.94 3.22 0.84
N ILE A 213 -19.86 1.95 1.25
CA ILE A 213 -20.71 1.37 2.30
C ILE A 213 -19.86 1.19 3.55
N ASP A 214 -20.25 1.83 4.62
CA ASP A 214 -19.63 1.62 5.93
C ASP A 214 -20.14 0.31 6.58
N TYR A 215 -19.34 -0.27 7.46
CA TYR A 215 -19.70 -1.47 8.20
C TYR A 215 -19.04 -1.50 9.59
N PRO A 216 -19.69 -2.10 10.61
CA PRO A 216 -19.27 -1.98 12.01
C PRO A 216 -17.83 -2.42 12.27
N LYS A 217 -17.35 -3.45 11.60
CA LYS A 217 -15.99 -4.00 11.79
C LYS A 217 -14.97 -3.51 10.75
N ARG A 218 -15.22 -2.39 10.07
CA ARG A 218 -14.28 -1.79 9.09
C ARG A 218 -12.88 -1.63 9.66
N ARG A 219 -12.76 -1.24 10.91
CA ARG A 219 -11.48 -0.92 11.58
C ARG A 219 -10.90 -2.06 12.41
N HIS A 220 -11.61 -3.19 12.53
CA HIS A 220 -11.11 -4.36 13.23
C HIS A 220 -9.94 -4.99 12.44
N CYS A 221 -9.02 -5.62 13.18
CA CYS A 221 -7.93 -6.38 12.58
C CYS A 221 -8.50 -7.47 11.67
N CYS A 222 -7.95 -7.61 10.46
CA CYS A 222 -8.32 -8.70 9.57
C CYS A 222 -7.66 -10.03 9.92
N GLY A 223 -6.74 -10.02 10.89
CA GLY A 223 -5.96 -11.19 11.24
C GLY A 223 -4.73 -11.43 10.35
N PHE A 224 -4.50 -10.62 9.34
CA PHE A 224 -3.30 -10.70 8.50
C PHE A 224 -2.12 -10.07 9.24
N GLY A 225 -1.66 -10.69 10.31
CA GLY A 225 -0.38 -10.39 10.92
C GLY A 225 0.62 -11.44 10.47
N PHE A 226 1.86 -11.06 10.14
CA PHE A 226 2.85 -11.99 9.62
C PHE A 226 3.02 -13.21 10.51
N ARG A 227 3.14 -13.03 11.82
CA ARG A 227 3.25 -14.15 12.78
C ARG A 227 1.99 -15.01 12.82
N GLN A 228 0.81 -14.43 12.70
CA GLN A 228 -0.46 -15.15 12.70
C GLN A 228 -0.70 -15.90 11.38
N TYR A 229 -0.28 -15.32 10.26
CA TYR A 229 -0.46 -15.92 8.95
C TYR A 229 0.53 -17.06 8.67
N PHE A 230 1.81 -16.85 9.01
CA PHE A 230 2.86 -17.83 8.74
C PHE A 230 2.97 -18.92 9.80
N VAL A 231 2.48 -18.71 11.01
CA VAL A 231 2.40 -19.75 12.04
C VAL A 231 1.11 -20.53 11.85
N GLN A 232 1.24 -21.80 11.45
CA GLN A 232 0.09 -22.64 11.11
C GLN A 232 -0.95 -22.74 12.24
N ALA A 233 -0.53 -22.78 13.49
CA ALA A 233 -1.42 -22.83 14.66
C ALA A 233 -2.33 -21.58 14.75
N ASN A 234 -1.90 -20.43 14.25
CA ASN A 234 -2.64 -19.17 14.30
C ASN A 234 -3.44 -18.88 13.02
N ARG A 235 -3.36 -19.75 12.02
CA ARG A 235 -4.05 -19.54 10.74
C ARG A 235 -5.57 -19.53 10.92
N GLY A 236 -6.10 -20.42 11.74
CA GLY A 236 -7.53 -20.47 12.08
C GLY A 236 -8.02 -19.17 12.73
N TYR A 237 -7.21 -18.59 13.61
CA TYR A 237 -7.52 -17.29 14.23
C TYR A 237 -7.53 -16.15 13.21
N SER A 238 -6.57 -16.11 12.32
CA SER A 238 -6.52 -15.12 11.23
C SER A 238 -7.77 -15.21 10.33
N VAL A 239 -8.14 -16.42 9.91
CA VAL A 239 -9.35 -16.66 9.10
C VAL A 239 -10.62 -16.25 9.86
N SER A 240 -10.73 -16.59 11.15
CA SER A 240 -11.87 -16.19 11.99
C SER A 240 -12.04 -14.67 12.08
N ASN A 241 -10.95 -13.91 12.23
CA ASN A 241 -11.02 -12.45 12.27
C ASN A 241 -11.49 -11.86 10.94
N THR A 242 -11.01 -12.41 9.82
CA THR A 242 -11.49 -12.00 8.48
C THR A 242 -12.97 -12.32 8.32
N HIS A 243 -13.40 -13.52 8.71
CA HIS A 243 -14.80 -13.94 8.63
C HIS A 243 -15.74 -13.01 9.43
N LYS A 244 -15.37 -12.67 10.67
CA LYS A 244 -16.12 -11.71 11.50
C LYS A 244 -16.28 -10.32 10.84
N LYS A 245 -15.32 -9.90 10.01
CA LYS A 245 -15.48 -8.66 9.24
C LYS A 245 -16.55 -8.81 8.18
N PHE A 246 -16.54 -9.92 7.42
CA PHE A 246 -17.56 -10.19 6.41
C PHE A 246 -18.95 -10.32 7.01
N GLU A 247 -19.10 -11.03 8.12
CA GLU A 247 -20.37 -11.14 8.83
C GLU A 247 -20.94 -9.80 9.27
N SER A 248 -20.08 -8.79 9.49
CA SER A 248 -20.51 -7.46 9.89
C SER A 248 -20.89 -6.54 8.72
N MET A 249 -20.72 -6.99 7.49
CA MET A 249 -21.18 -6.30 6.30
C MET A 249 -22.64 -6.68 6.10
N GLU A 250 -23.55 -5.70 6.15
CA GLU A 250 -24.96 -5.98 5.92
C GLU A 250 -25.19 -6.55 4.52
N PRO A 251 -25.96 -7.63 4.40
CA PRO A 251 -26.34 -8.15 3.10
C PRO A 251 -27.10 -7.07 2.32
N THR A 252 -26.65 -6.73 1.16
CA THR A 252 -27.45 -5.92 0.24
C THR A 252 -28.49 -6.80 -0.41
N PRO A 253 -29.75 -6.42 -0.44
CA PRO A 253 -30.74 -7.12 -1.24
C PRO A 253 -30.23 -7.23 -2.68
N GLY A 254 -30.07 -8.47 -3.18
CA GLY A 254 -29.58 -8.74 -4.53
C GLY A 254 -28.07 -8.97 -4.68
N CYS A 255 -27.28 -8.89 -3.63
CA CYS A 255 -25.91 -9.38 -3.62
C CYS A 255 -25.83 -10.70 -2.87
N ASP A 256 -25.77 -11.80 -3.57
CA ASP A 256 -25.29 -13.05 -2.97
C ASP A 256 -23.84 -12.85 -2.52
N HIS A 257 -23.53 -13.25 -1.29
CA HIS A 257 -22.17 -13.16 -0.71
C HIS A 257 -21.10 -13.83 -1.58
N HIS A 258 -21.48 -14.59 -2.58
CA HIS A 258 -20.63 -15.29 -3.55
C HIS A 258 -20.25 -14.46 -4.78
N GLN A 259 -20.83 -13.27 -4.97
CA GLN A 259 -20.64 -12.44 -6.17
C GLN A 259 -19.95 -11.08 -5.91
N LEU A 260 -19.23 -10.91 -4.82
CA LEU A 260 -18.46 -9.69 -4.60
C LEU A 260 -17.14 -9.74 -5.41
N PRO A 261 -17.10 -9.18 -6.65
CA PRO A 261 -15.89 -9.25 -7.47
C PRO A 261 -14.71 -8.44 -6.94
N GLY A 262 -14.94 -7.66 -5.89
CA GLY A 262 -13.93 -6.79 -5.28
C GLY A 262 -13.13 -7.41 -4.13
N LEU A 263 -13.48 -8.63 -3.69
CA LEU A 263 -12.80 -9.29 -2.57
C LEU A 263 -11.54 -10.07 -2.94
N SER A 264 -11.18 -10.12 -4.21
CA SER A 264 -9.91 -10.70 -4.68
C SER A 264 -8.65 -9.95 -4.23
N LEU A 265 -8.80 -8.89 -3.42
CA LEU A 265 -7.67 -8.15 -2.84
C LEU A 265 -7.16 -8.74 -1.53
N LEU A 266 -7.76 -9.81 -1.00
CA LEU A 266 -7.20 -10.53 0.13
C LEU A 266 -6.25 -11.64 -0.38
N PRO A 267 -5.01 -11.68 0.07
CA PRO A 267 -4.09 -12.75 -0.29
C PRO A 267 -4.48 -14.03 0.45
N GLY A 268 -5.09 -14.96 -0.25
CA GLY A 268 -5.30 -16.30 0.29
C GLY A 268 -6.40 -17.08 -0.42
N PRO A 269 -6.20 -18.39 -0.68
CA PRO A 269 -7.22 -19.22 -1.28
C PRO A 269 -8.30 -19.55 -0.24
N LEU A 270 -9.34 -18.76 -0.12
CA LEU A 270 -10.55 -19.10 0.62
C LEU A 270 -11.70 -19.42 -0.35
N ALA A 271 -11.45 -20.41 -1.21
CA ALA A 271 -12.55 -21.19 -1.75
C ALA A 271 -12.90 -22.25 -0.70
N VAL A 272 -13.69 -21.90 0.29
CA VAL A 272 -14.38 -22.90 1.10
C VAL A 272 -15.49 -23.45 0.22
N ARG A 273 -15.24 -24.60 -0.41
CA ARG A 273 -16.32 -25.40 -0.98
C ARG A 273 -17.11 -25.99 0.21
N HIS A 274 -18.28 -25.43 0.48
CA HIS A 274 -19.28 -26.16 1.24
C HIS A 274 -19.86 -27.25 0.32
N ARG A 275 -19.67 -28.49 0.72
CA ARG A 275 -20.57 -29.59 0.36
C ARG A 275 -21.72 -29.61 1.34
#